data_c114fdc510baceae68ee667924392ff8
#
_entry.id   c114fdc510baceae68ee667924392ff8
#
_cell.length_a   1.000
_cell.length_b   1.000
_cell.length_c   1.000
_cell.angle_alpha   90.00
_cell.angle_beta   90.00
_cell.angle_gamma   90.00
#
_symmetry.space_group_name_H-M   'P 1'
#
loop_
_entity.id
_entity.type
_entity.pdbx_description
1 polymer ?
#
loop_
_entity_poly.entity_id
_entity_poly.type
_entity_poly.pdbx_seq_one_letter_code
_entity_poly.pdbx_strand_id
1 'polypeptide(L)'
;MQMKKPLLIFSFLTFISSLSAHEFWLNPKKFIYKRTEKVNIRFLVGENFEGENWQGNNERIRSLKLYYGGVSDNLSQFMTDAEGDSIEYVMLDEGTNLITFNSNNAFIEMEPSEFNKYLVEDGLKNALEYRKKNNEMGCNGREFYQRCAKTLLQVGDVRDQTFGITTSLPIDIVPSSNPYQLKNKELFRVKIFYKGSPLRNTLIKTWHRVKNKTEKKDRKTDSKGEIVFPVNTNGKWMISTVKMERLFDNPLSDWQSYWGSLTWGYE
;
A
#
# COMPACT_ATOMS: atom_id res chain seq x y z
N MET A 1 54.83 14.59 36.22
CA MET A 1 53.46 15.12 36.05
C MET A 1 52.83 14.41 34.86
N GLN A 2 52.14 13.27 35.14
CA GLN A 2 51.52 12.45 34.08
C GLN A 2 50.13 13.01 33.76
N MET A 3 49.95 13.47 32.54
CA MET A 3 48.66 13.90 32.02
C MET A 3 47.81 12.69 31.67
N LYS A 4 46.70 12.44 32.38
CA LYS A 4 45.68 11.46 32.04
C LYS A 4 44.87 11.98 30.85
N LYS A 5 44.91 11.27 29.74
CA LYS A 5 44.06 11.55 28.55
C LYS A 5 42.62 11.13 28.87
N PRO A 6 41.60 11.96 28.59
CA PRO A 6 40.21 11.53 28.75
C PRO A 6 39.82 10.52 27.65
N LEU A 7 39.29 9.41 28.06
CA LEU A 7 38.69 8.39 27.17
C LEU A 7 37.32 8.91 26.73
N LEU A 8 37.23 9.37 25.48
CA LEU A 8 35.95 9.72 24.86
C LEU A 8 35.19 8.44 24.52
N ILE A 9 34.20 8.10 25.35
CA ILE A 9 33.25 7.04 25.06
C ILE A 9 32.27 7.57 24.00
N PHE A 10 32.48 7.16 22.76
CA PHE A 10 31.55 7.42 21.66
C PHE A 10 30.35 6.47 21.84
N SER A 11 29.29 6.97 22.46
CA SER A 11 28.02 6.26 22.56
C SER A 11 27.42 6.16 21.15
N PHE A 12 27.56 4.99 20.54
CA PHE A 12 26.89 4.67 19.29
C PHE A 12 25.40 4.47 19.62
N LEU A 13 24.59 5.55 19.48
CA LEU A 13 23.16 5.44 19.50
C LEU A 13 22.76 4.67 18.21
N THR A 14 22.62 3.34 18.34
CA THR A 14 21.93 2.55 17.33
C THR A 14 20.48 3.01 17.31
N PHE A 15 20.12 3.79 16.30
CA PHE A 15 18.72 3.99 15.94
C PHE A 15 18.19 2.62 15.53
N ILE A 16 17.56 1.92 16.47
CA ILE A 16 16.69 0.78 16.17
C ILE A 16 15.47 1.42 15.51
N SER A 17 15.51 1.58 14.20
CA SER A 17 14.28 1.83 13.43
C SER A 17 13.39 0.60 13.70
N SER A 18 12.34 0.80 14.48
CA SER A 18 11.28 -0.19 14.62
C SER A 18 10.86 -0.57 13.19
N LEU A 19 11.17 -1.78 12.75
CA LEU A 19 10.63 -2.35 11.52
C LEU A 19 9.15 -2.63 11.76
N SER A 20 8.39 -1.57 11.96
CA SER A 20 6.93 -1.64 11.96
C SER A 20 6.50 -1.98 10.54
N ALA A 21 5.53 -2.85 10.42
CA ALA A 21 4.88 -3.17 9.16
C ALA A 21 4.21 -1.89 8.62
N HIS A 22 4.87 -1.23 7.67
CA HIS A 22 4.43 0.03 7.11
C HIS A 22 3.61 -0.19 5.84
N GLU A 23 2.56 0.62 5.68
CA GLU A 23 1.81 0.71 4.44
C GLU A 23 2.75 1.13 3.30
N PHE A 24 2.42 0.67 2.09
CA PHE A 24 3.02 1.12 0.85
C PHE A 24 1.92 1.71 -0.03
N TRP A 25 2.16 2.88 -0.61
CA TRP A 25 1.20 3.50 -1.50
C TRP A 25 1.84 4.31 -2.62
N LEU A 26 1.08 4.48 -3.68
CA LEU A 26 1.37 5.42 -4.75
C LEU A 26 0.87 6.80 -4.31
N ASN A 27 1.77 7.78 -4.30
CA ASN A 27 1.51 9.13 -3.82
C ASN A 27 1.70 10.16 -4.94
N PRO A 28 0.67 10.40 -5.76
CA PRO A 28 0.73 11.45 -6.77
C PRO A 28 0.85 12.82 -6.11
N LYS A 29 1.50 13.77 -6.79
CA LYS A 29 1.62 15.15 -6.34
C LYS A 29 0.24 15.81 -6.16
N LYS A 30 -0.72 15.46 -7.02
CA LYS A 30 -2.15 15.79 -6.94
C LYS A 30 -2.96 14.65 -7.56
N PHE A 31 -4.29 14.67 -7.45
CA PHE A 31 -5.16 13.62 -7.97
C PHE A 31 -6.02 14.05 -9.15
N ILE A 32 -6.13 15.36 -9.39
CA ILE A 32 -6.91 15.93 -10.49
C ILE A 32 -5.96 16.71 -11.40
N TYR A 33 -5.93 16.31 -12.67
CA TYR A 33 -5.05 16.83 -13.71
C TYR A 33 -5.81 17.38 -14.90
N LYS A 34 -5.18 18.29 -15.63
CA LYS A 34 -5.60 18.67 -16.97
C LYS A 34 -4.94 17.76 -18.00
N ARG A 35 -5.54 17.64 -19.15
CA ARG A 35 -4.91 16.98 -20.30
C ARG A 35 -3.55 17.62 -20.61
N THR A 36 -2.58 16.83 -21.03
CA THR A 36 -1.18 17.21 -21.30
C THR A 36 -0.38 17.68 -20.08
N GLU A 37 -0.93 17.56 -18.89
CA GLU A 37 -0.21 17.89 -17.68
C GLU A 37 0.73 16.76 -17.26
N LYS A 38 1.92 17.15 -16.77
CA LYS A 38 2.92 16.20 -16.25
C LYS A 38 2.49 15.68 -14.90
N VAL A 39 2.48 14.37 -14.75
CA VAL A 39 2.21 13.64 -13.51
C VAL A 39 3.51 13.18 -12.91
N ASN A 40 3.65 13.39 -11.62
CA ASN A 40 4.70 12.79 -10.80
C ASN A 40 4.05 11.98 -9.68
N ILE A 41 4.45 10.71 -9.52
CA ILE A 41 3.94 9.81 -8.50
C ILE A 41 5.11 9.18 -7.77
N ARG A 42 5.22 9.45 -6.48
CA ARG A 42 6.22 8.83 -5.59
C ARG A 42 5.68 7.53 -5.03
N PHE A 43 6.58 6.60 -4.78
CA PHE A 43 6.31 5.35 -4.08
C PHE A 43 6.73 5.51 -2.63
N LEU A 44 5.78 5.48 -1.71
CA LEU A 44 6.06 5.75 -0.30
C LEU A 44 5.81 4.53 0.57
N VAL A 45 6.63 4.41 1.61
CA VAL A 45 6.50 3.45 2.70
C VAL A 45 6.40 4.22 4.00
N GLY A 46 5.38 3.95 4.80
CA GLY A 46 5.19 4.66 6.06
C GLY A 46 3.82 4.47 6.66
N GLU A 47 3.41 5.40 7.50
CA GLU A 47 2.13 5.39 8.19
C GLU A 47 1.51 6.79 8.16
N ASN A 48 0.18 6.90 8.31
CA ASN A 48 -0.54 8.18 8.41
C ASN A 48 -0.35 9.12 7.20
N PHE A 49 -0.09 8.59 5.99
CA PHE A 49 0.33 9.36 4.82
C PHE A 49 1.66 10.12 5.02
N GLU A 50 2.45 9.73 5.98
CA GLU A 50 3.81 10.17 6.21
C GLU A 50 4.73 8.99 5.98
N GLY A 51 5.72 9.16 5.11
CA GLY A 51 6.58 8.06 4.72
C GLY A 51 7.80 8.51 3.96
N GLU A 52 8.72 7.57 3.85
CA GLU A 52 9.95 7.70 3.08
C GLU A 52 9.76 7.11 1.69
N ASN A 53 10.62 7.48 0.78
CA ASN A 53 10.68 6.89 -0.54
C ASN A 53 10.98 5.39 -0.44
N TRP A 54 10.25 4.61 -1.20
CA TRP A 54 10.51 3.18 -1.32
C TRP A 54 11.89 2.94 -1.96
N GLN A 55 12.77 2.25 -1.25
CA GLN A 55 14.12 1.94 -1.69
C GLN A 55 14.13 0.76 -2.68
N GLY A 56 13.39 0.91 -3.78
CA GLY A 56 13.30 -0.07 -4.83
C GLY A 56 13.85 0.45 -6.16
N ASN A 57 13.94 -0.47 -7.12
CA ASN A 57 14.34 -0.19 -8.49
C ASN A 57 13.48 -1.02 -9.45
N ASN A 58 13.69 -0.88 -10.75
CA ASN A 58 12.94 -1.60 -11.78
C ASN A 58 13.00 -3.13 -11.60
N GLU A 59 14.08 -3.70 -11.09
CA GLU A 59 14.23 -5.14 -10.86
C GLU A 59 13.30 -5.66 -9.77
N ARG A 60 12.92 -4.79 -8.83
CA ARG A 60 11.95 -5.11 -7.77
C ARG A 60 10.49 -4.95 -8.20
N ILE A 61 10.24 -4.42 -9.39
CA ILE A 61 8.90 -4.22 -9.94
C ILE A 61 8.52 -5.41 -10.81
N ARG A 62 7.47 -6.12 -10.44
CA ARG A 62 6.87 -7.17 -11.25
C ARG A 62 5.97 -6.60 -12.34
N SER A 63 5.20 -5.57 -12.02
CA SER A 63 4.39 -4.84 -12.99
C SER A 63 4.07 -3.43 -12.50
N LEU A 64 4.06 -2.49 -13.43
CA LEU A 64 3.65 -1.11 -13.24
C LEU A 64 2.86 -0.68 -14.47
N LYS A 65 1.52 -0.50 -14.31
CA LYS A 65 0.61 -0.29 -15.44
C LYS A 65 -0.30 0.89 -15.21
N LEU A 66 -0.62 1.57 -16.31
CA LEU A 66 -1.69 2.54 -16.43
C LEU A 66 -2.86 1.91 -17.17
N TYR A 67 -4.08 2.12 -16.67
CA TYR A 67 -5.33 1.77 -17.34
C TYR A 67 -6.14 3.05 -17.57
N TYR A 68 -6.64 3.22 -18.78
CA TYR A 68 -7.47 4.37 -19.20
C TYR A 68 -8.24 4.01 -20.46
N GLY A 69 -9.45 4.53 -20.65
CA GLY A 69 -10.22 4.40 -21.90
C GLY A 69 -10.36 2.96 -22.44
N GLY A 70 -10.26 1.93 -21.57
CA GLY A 70 -10.36 0.52 -21.99
C GLY A 70 -9.04 -0.11 -22.46
N VAL A 71 -7.92 0.61 -22.39
CA VAL A 71 -6.56 0.13 -22.73
C VAL A 71 -5.65 0.13 -21.52
N SER A 72 -4.47 -0.47 -21.65
CA SER A 72 -3.44 -0.42 -20.60
C SER A 72 -2.03 -0.33 -21.17
N ASP A 73 -1.20 0.48 -20.52
CA ASP A 73 0.19 0.71 -20.86
C ASP A 73 1.13 0.30 -19.74
N ASN A 74 2.38 -0.04 -20.09
CA ASN A 74 3.45 -0.29 -19.15
C ASN A 74 4.15 1.04 -18.81
N LEU A 75 4.18 1.38 -17.53
CA LEU A 75 4.83 2.60 -17.05
C LEU A 75 6.27 2.39 -16.55
N SER A 76 6.81 1.18 -16.57
CA SER A 76 8.16 0.90 -16.02
C SER A 76 9.26 1.73 -16.69
N GLN A 77 9.10 2.09 -17.95
CA GLN A 77 10.03 2.97 -18.69
C GLN A 77 10.05 4.42 -18.20
N PHE A 78 9.06 4.84 -17.42
CA PHE A 78 8.95 6.20 -16.88
C PHE A 78 9.43 6.31 -15.43
N MET A 79 10.04 5.24 -14.91
CA MET A 79 10.72 5.29 -13.62
C MET A 79 11.91 6.25 -13.68
N THR A 80 12.05 7.06 -12.65
CA THR A 80 13.19 7.98 -12.52
C THR A 80 14.33 7.27 -11.78
N ASP A 81 15.44 7.04 -12.47
CA ASP A 81 16.60 6.34 -11.90
C ASP A 81 17.27 7.11 -10.76
N ALA A 82 17.19 8.45 -10.79
CA ALA A 82 17.85 9.30 -9.80
C ALA A 82 17.22 9.21 -8.40
N GLU A 83 15.97 8.84 -8.32
CA GLU A 83 15.20 8.75 -7.07
C GLU A 83 14.57 7.39 -6.87
N GLY A 84 14.67 6.49 -7.85
CA GLY A 84 14.30 5.05 -7.82
C GLY A 84 12.89 4.69 -7.36
N ASP A 85 12.07 5.67 -7.09
CA ASP A 85 10.89 5.61 -6.25
C ASP A 85 9.77 6.51 -6.76
N SER A 86 9.88 6.97 -8.00
CA SER A 86 8.84 7.77 -8.66
C SER A 86 8.71 7.46 -10.15
N ILE A 87 7.55 7.77 -10.70
CA ILE A 87 7.30 7.81 -12.14
C ILE A 87 6.92 9.22 -12.55
N GLU A 88 7.41 9.61 -13.74
CA GLU A 88 7.03 10.85 -14.39
C GLU A 88 6.56 10.60 -15.82
N TYR A 89 5.36 11.06 -16.15
CA TYR A 89 4.81 10.95 -17.51
C TYR A 89 3.77 12.04 -17.77
N VAL A 90 3.35 12.18 -19.04
CA VAL A 90 2.37 13.18 -19.45
C VAL A 90 1.03 12.50 -19.70
N MET A 91 -0.03 13.01 -19.05
CA MET A 91 -1.41 12.56 -19.27
C MET A 91 -1.91 13.03 -20.64
N LEU A 92 -2.22 12.09 -21.52
CA LEU A 92 -2.69 12.42 -22.89
C LEU A 92 -4.20 12.33 -23.02
N ASP A 93 -4.85 11.44 -22.26
CA ASP A 93 -6.26 11.13 -22.40
C ASP A 93 -7.06 11.60 -21.18
N GLU A 94 -8.24 12.16 -21.45
CA GLU A 94 -9.20 12.53 -20.41
C GLU A 94 -9.92 11.30 -19.87
N GLY A 95 -10.36 11.38 -18.63
CA GLY A 95 -11.06 10.30 -17.94
C GLY A 95 -10.44 9.92 -16.62
N THR A 96 -10.96 8.86 -16.03
CA THR A 96 -10.37 8.25 -14.84
C THR A 96 -9.18 7.38 -15.27
N ASN A 97 -8.04 7.61 -14.66
CA ASN A 97 -6.82 6.85 -14.89
C ASN A 97 -6.51 6.02 -13.65
N LEU A 98 -6.30 4.72 -13.83
CA LEU A 98 -5.94 3.79 -12.76
C LEU A 98 -4.49 3.35 -12.95
N ILE A 99 -3.64 3.62 -11.97
CA ILE A 99 -2.26 3.13 -11.96
C ILE A 99 -2.16 2.01 -10.95
N THR A 100 -1.49 0.93 -11.36
CA THR A 100 -1.25 -0.27 -10.54
C THR A 100 0.22 -0.57 -10.43
N PHE A 101 0.64 -0.95 -9.25
CA PHE A 101 1.99 -1.38 -8.93
C PHE A 101 1.95 -2.76 -8.27
N ASN A 102 2.83 -3.65 -8.70
CA ASN A 102 3.06 -4.94 -8.07
C ASN A 102 4.57 -5.18 -7.94
N SER A 103 5.04 -5.44 -6.72
CA SER A 103 6.47 -5.77 -6.52
C SER A 103 6.75 -7.25 -6.73
N ASN A 104 8.01 -7.60 -6.93
CA ASN A 104 8.52 -8.94 -6.64
C ASN A 104 8.49 -9.18 -5.13
N ASN A 105 8.66 -10.42 -4.71
CA ASN A 105 8.83 -10.75 -3.29
C ASN A 105 10.10 -10.08 -2.74
N ALA A 106 9.98 -9.54 -1.54
CA ALA A 106 11.10 -9.21 -0.68
C ALA A 106 11.05 -10.10 0.56
N PHE A 107 12.17 -10.26 1.24
CA PHE A 107 12.29 -11.08 2.44
C PHE A 107 12.55 -10.19 3.65
N ILE A 108 11.94 -10.58 4.76
CA ILE A 108 12.21 -10.00 6.08
C ILE A 108 12.19 -11.09 7.14
N GLU A 109 13.08 -10.97 8.11
CA GLU A 109 13.06 -11.76 9.32
C GLU A 109 12.89 -10.82 10.51
N MET A 110 11.94 -11.13 11.37
CA MET A 110 11.61 -10.33 12.55
C MET A 110 11.76 -11.17 13.82
N GLU A 111 12.20 -10.52 14.89
CA GLU A 111 12.19 -11.12 16.22
C GLU A 111 10.78 -11.56 16.64
N PRO A 112 10.64 -12.61 17.48
CA PRO A 112 9.34 -13.19 17.79
C PRO A 112 8.33 -12.19 18.35
N SER A 113 8.76 -11.30 19.23
CA SER A 113 7.89 -10.29 19.85
C SER A 113 7.36 -9.27 18.83
N GLU A 114 8.23 -8.81 17.93
CA GLU A 114 7.88 -7.86 16.88
C GLU A 114 6.94 -8.48 15.86
N PHE A 115 7.24 -9.70 15.41
CA PHE A 115 6.38 -10.42 14.47
C PHE A 115 4.98 -10.69 15.06
N ASN A 116 4.91 -11.15 16.30
CA ASN A 116 3.62 -11.39 16.96
C ASN A 116 2.81 -10.09 17.14
N LYS A 117 3.48 -8.97 17.47
CA LYS A 117 2.86 -7.65 17.55
C LYS A 117 2.28 -7.23 16.19
N TYR A 118 3.08 -7.33 15.14
CA TYR A 118 2.65 -7.07 13.76
C TYR A 118 1.40 -7.89 13.38
N LEU A 119 1.39 -9.20 13.67
CA LEU A 119 0.22 -10.05 13.38
C LEU A 119 -1.07 -9.57 14.07
N VAL A 120 -0.94 -9.02 15.27
CA VAL A 120 -2.08 -8.46 16.03
C VAL A 120 -2.55 -7.13 15.41
N GLU A 121 -1.62 -6.20 15.15
CA GLU A 121 -1.91 -4.85 14.66
C GLU A 121 -2.53 -4.84 13.26
N ASP A 122 -2.15 -5.81 12.43
CA ASP A 122 -2.69 -5.96 11.07
C ASP A 122 -3.82 -7.00 10.97
N GLY A 123 -4.29 -7.50 12.13
CA GLY A 123 -5.46 -8.39 12.18
C GLY A 123 -5.24 -9.75 11.53
N LEU A 124 -3.99 -10.22 11.45
CA LEU A 124 -3.57 -11.49 10.84
C LEU A 124 -3.82 -12.68 11.78
N LYS A 125 -5.08 -12.81 12.23
CA LYS A 125 -5.50 -13.81 13.22
C LYS A 125 -5.15 -15.24 12.83
N ASN A 126 -5.29 -15.59 11.56
CA ASN A 126 -4.96 -16.91 11.05
C ASN A 126 -3.49 -17.28 11.27
N ALA A 127 -2.57 -16.34 11.07
CA ALA A 127 -1.15 -16.55 11.30
C ALA A 127 -0.84 -16.63 12.80
N LEU A 128 -1.42 -15.74 13.60
CA LEU A 128 -1.24 -15.74 15.05
C LEU A 128 -1.77 -17.03 15.70
N GLU A 129 -2.95 -17.50 15.29
CA GLU A 129 -3.54 -18.76 15.78
C GLU A 129 -2.71 -19.98 15.36
N TYR A 130 -2.21 -19.99 14.12
CA TYR A 130 -1.30 -21.04 13.65
C TYR A 130 -0.04 -21.12 14.51
N ARG A 131 0.63 -19.99 14.77
CA ARG A 131 1.82 -19.90 15.59
C ARG A 131 1.58 -20.39 17.02
N LYS A 132 0.43 -20.00 17.61
CA LYS A 132 0.03 -20.49 18.95
C LYS A 132 -0.15 -22.01 18.97
N LYS A 133 -0.89 -22.53 17.99
CA LYS A 133 -1.20 -23.97 17.90
C LYS A 133 0.04 -24.83 17.71
N ASN A 134 1.05 -24.31 17.00
CA ASN A 134 2.28 -25.03 16.69
C ASN A 134 3.48 -24.68 17.56
N ASN A 135 3.25 -23.97 18.69
CA ASN A 135 4.31 -23.55 19.63
C ASN A 135 5.40 -22.67 18.97
N GLU A 136 5.05 -21.90 17.95
CA GLU A 136 5.97 -21.03 17.20
C GLU A 136 6.03 -19.58 17.74
N MET A 137 5.37 -19.28 18.88
CA MET A 137 5.33 -17.91 19.42
C MET A 137 6.71 -17.36 19.82
N GLY A 138 7.67 -18.24 20.11
CA GLY A 138 9.05 -17.90 20.42
C GLY A 138 10.03 -18.02 19.23
N CYS A 139 9.52 -18.30 18.02
CA CYS A 139 10.34 -18.40 16.81
C CYS A 139 10.32 -17.07 16.04
N ASN A 140 11.41 -16.75 15.34
CA ASN A 140 11.45 -15.63 14.42
C ASN A 140 10.33 -15.74 13.36
N GLY A 141 9.87 -14.60 12.88
CA GLY A 141 8.94 -14.53 11.76
C GLY A 141 9.72 -14.35 10.46
N ARG A 142 9.84 -15.41 9.65
CA ARG A 142 10.47 -15.34 8.32
C ARG A 142 9.39 -15.18 7.27
N GLU A 143 9.39 -14.04 6.60
CA GLU A 143 8.30 -13.60 5.72
C GLU A 143 8.81 -13.18 4.35
N PHE A 144 8.24 -13.74 3.29
CA PHE A 144 8.21 -13.09 1.99
C PHE A 144 7.03 -12.14 1.95
N TYR A 145 7.24 -10.91 1.47
CA TYR A 145 6.17 -9.95 1.29
C TYR A 145 6.15 -9.37 -0.11
N GLN A 146 4.95 -9.07 -0.59
CA GLN A 146 4.69 -8.48 -1.90
C GLN A 146 3.77 -7.26 -1.74
N ARG A 147 4.08 -6.18 -2.45
CA ARG A 147 3.33 -4.92 -2.41
C ARG A 147 2.43 -4.80 -3.63
N CYS A 148 1.16 -4.48 -3.42
CA CYS A 148 0.11 -4.38 -4.42
C CYS A 148 -0.57 -3.02 -4.25
N ALA A 149 -0.17 -2.00 -5.00
CA ALA A 149 -0.72 -0.65 -4.82
C ALA A 149 -1.48 -0.18 -6.05
N LYS A 150 -2.52 0.61 -5.80
CA LYS A 150 -3.32 1.29 -6.82
C LYS A 150 -3.43 2.77 -6.49
N THR A 151 -3.54 3.61 -7.51
CA THR A 151 -3.97 5.00 -7.36
C THR A 151 -4.92 5.38 -8.49
N LEU A 152 -5.95 6.16 -8.16
CA LEU A 152 -6.87 6.73 -9.13
C LEU A 152 -6.52 8.19 -9.33
N LEU A 153 -6.49 8.62 -10.60
CA LEU A 153 -6.33 10.00 -11.01
C LEU A 153 -7.48 10.38 -11.92
N GLN A 154 -7.90 11.64 -11.86
CA GLN A 154 -8.88 12.19 -12.77
C GLN A 154 -8.19 13.19 -13.72
N VAL A 155 -8.38 13.01 -15.02
CA VAL A 155 -7.90 13.94 -16.04
C VAL A 155 -9.10 14.59 -16.73
N GLY A 156 -9.17 15.91 -16.71
CA GLY A 156 -10.30 16.65 -17.29
C GLY A 156 -11.66 16.27 -16.69
N ASP A 157 -12.71 16.45 -17.46
CA ASP A 157 -14.10 16.32 -17.00
C ASP A 157 -14.80 15.02 -17.43
N VAL A 158 -14.17 14.21 -18.27
CA VAL A 158 -14.72 12.91 -18.68
C VAL A 158 -14.75 11.95 -17.48
N ARG A 159 -15.88 11.31 -17.29
CA ARG A 159 -16.09 10.30 -16.24
C ARG A 159 -16.42 8.96 -16.87
N ASP A 160 -15.58 7.98 -16.64
CA ASP A 160 -15.68 6.63 -17.21
C ASP A 160 -15.70 5.56 -16.10
N GLN A 161 -15.60 4.28 -16.48
CA GLN A 161 -15.67 3.14 -15.55
C GLN A 161 -14.29 2.57 -15.19
N THR A 162 -13.18 3.22 -15.54
CA THR A 162 -11.81 2.74 -15.29
C THR A 162 -11.54 2.52 -13.81
N PHE A 163 -12.19 3.29 -12.91
CA PHE A 163 -12.10 3.09 -11.46
C PHE A 163 -12.45 1.68 -11.00
N GLY A 164 -13.36 1.01 -11.71
CA GLY A 164 -13.92 -0.32 -11.36
C GLY A 164 -13.20 -1.50 -12.00
N ILE A 165 -12.07 -1.27 -12.67
CA ILE A 165 -11.30 -2.35 -13.29
C ILE A 165 -10.75 -3.30 -12.22
N THR A 166 -11.08 -4.59 -12.37
CA THR A 166 -10.44 -5.68 -11.65
C THR A 166 -9.12 -6.01 -12.32
N THR A 167 -8.06 -6.11 -11.54
CA THR A 167 -6.69 -6.33 -12.02
C THR A 167 -6.16 -7.69 -11.62
N SER A 168 -4.92 -8.03 -12.05
CA SER A 168 -4.24 -9.26 -11.64
C SER A 168 -3.44 -9.12 -10.34
N LEU A 169 -3.63 -8.04 -9.58
CA LEU A 169 -2.96 -7.87 -8.29
C LEU A 169 -3.41 -8.95 -7.29
N PRO A 170 -2.50 -9.53 -6.50
CA PRO A 170 -2.86 -10.47 -5.44
C PRO A 170 -3.88 -9.92 -4.44
N ILE A 171 -3.71 -8.69 -4.00
CA ILE A 171 -4.75 -7.91 -3.31
C ILE A 171 -5.24 -6.85 -4.31
N ASP A 172 -6.52 -6.90 -4.64
CA ASP A 172 -7.13 -5.94 -5.56
C ASP A 172 -8.28 -5.21 -4.87
N ILE A 173 -8.13 -3.90 -4.73
CA ILE A 173 -9.12 -3.02 -4.10
C ILE A 173 -9.88 -2.29 -5.22
N VAL A 174 -11.18 -2.58 -5.34
CA VAL A 174 -11.99 -2.16 -6.48
C VAL A 174 -13.20 -1.33 -6.00
N PRO A 175 -13.23 -0.03 -6.31
CA PRO A 175 -14.40 0.81 -6.07
C PRO A 175 -15.63 0.36 -6.86
N SER A 176 -16.82 0.50 -6.28
CA SER A 176 -18.10 0.23 -6.96
C SER A 176 -18.69 1.47 -7.64
N SER A 177 -18.11 2.64 -7.39
CA SER A 177 -18.49 3.92 -8.02
C SER A 177 -17.26 4.80 -8.20
N ASN A 178 -17.32 5.73 -9.14
CA ASN A 178 -16.23 6.67 -9.38
C ASN A 178 -16.10 7.65 -8.20
N PRO A 179 -14.97 7.66 -7.46
CA PRO A 179 -14.82 8.56 -6.31
C PRO A 179 -14.90 10.03 -6.69
N TYR A 180 -14.56 10.40 -7.94
CA TYR A 180 -14.63 11.78 -8.46
C TYR A 180 -16.04 12.25 -8.80
N GLN A 181 -17.06 11.38 -8.72
CA GLN A 181 -18.47 11.71 -8.90
C GLN A 181 -19.26 11.76 -7.57
N LEU A 182 -18.65 11.32 -6.48
CA LEU A 182 -19.30 11.29 -5.17
C LEU A 182 -19.43 12.68 -4.59
N LYS A 183 -20.55 12.89 -3.92
CA LYS A 183 -20.79 14.10 -3.10
C LYS A 183 -20.22 13.90 -1.69
N ASN A 184 -19.95 15.01 -1.02
CA ASN A 184 -19.49 14.96 0.37
C ASN A 184 -20.49 14.21 1.26
N LYS A 185 -20.00 13.27 2.08
CA LYS A 185 -20.76 12.36 2.95
C LYS A 185 -21.57 11.28 2.23
N GLU A 186 -21.46 11.16 0.91
CA GLU A 186 -22.05 10.05 0.18
C GLU A 186 -21.36 8.73 0.53
N LEU A 187 -22.12 7.63 0.49
CA LEU A 187 -21.60 6.31 0.83
C LEU A 187 -20.75 5.75 -0.32
N PHE A 188 -19.52 5.50 -0.02
CA PHE A 188 -18.56 4.88 -0.94
C PHE A 188 -18.43 3.40 -0.62
N ARG A 189 -18.69 2.56 -1.61
CA ARG A 189 -18.57 1.11 -1.53
C ARG A 189 -17.31 0.67 -2.26
N VAL A 190 -16.55 -0.21 -1.60
CA VAL A 190 -15.33 -0.78 -2.17
C VAL A 190 -15.32 -2.28 -1.90
N LYS A 191 -14.97 -3.05 -2.92
CA LYS A 191 -14.82 -4.50 -2.84
C LYS A 191 -13.35 -4.87 -2.87
N ILE A 192 -12.95 -5.76 -1.99
CA ILE A 192 -11.57 -6.21 -1.85
C ILE A 192 -11.50 -7.68 -2.28
N PHE A 193 -10.55 -7.97 -3.15
CA PHE A 193 -10.28 -9.32 -3.63
C PHE A 193 -8.90 -9.79 -3.18
N TYR A 194 -8.80 -11.07 -2.95
CA TYR A 194 -7.55 -11.78 -2.76
C TYR A 194 -7.45 -12.91 -3.80
N LYS A 195 -6.45 -12.84 -4.68
CA LYS A 195 -6.27 -13.79 -5.79
C LYS A 195 -7.58 -14.04 -6.58
N GLY A 196 -8.29 -12.96 -6.89
CA GLY A 196 -9.55 -12.97 -7.63
C GLY A 196 -10.81 -13.37 -6.84
N SER A 197 -10.67 -13.82 -5.58
CA SER A 197 -11.79 -14.17 -4.70
C SER A 197 -12.10 -13.05 -3.70
N PRO A 198 -13.37 -12.81 -3.31
CA PRO A 198 -13.71 -11.81 -2.31
C PRO A 198 -12.97 -12.03 -0.98
N LEU A 199 -12.25 -11.02 -0.50
CA LEU A 199 -11.52 -11.05 0.77
C LEU A 199 -12.48 -10.74 1.91
N ARG A 200 -12.97 -11.80 2.57
CA ARG A 200 -14.04 -11.73 3.59
C ARG A 200 -13.46 -11.60 4.99
N ASN A 201 -14.21 -10.94 5.86
CA ASN A 201 -13.97 -10.93 7.31
C ASN A 201 -12.54 -10.45 7.69
N THR A 202 -11.97 -9.54 6.89
CA THR A 202 -10.58 -9.07 6.98
C THR A 202 -10.53 -7.62 7.44
N LEU A 203 -9.51 -7.27 8.23
CA LEU A 203 -9.24 -5.91 8.65
C LEU A 203 -8.88 -5.05 7.44
N ILE A 204 -9.54 -3.92 7.32
CA ILE A 204 -9.28 -2.87 6.34
C ILE A 204 -9.04 -1.58 7.10
N LYS A 205 -7.92 -0.94 6.85
CA LYS A 205 -7.62 0.39 7.37
C LYS A 205 -8.04 1.43 6.33
N THR A 206 -8.82 2.42 6.73
CA THR A 206 -9.16 3.58 5.89
C THR A 206 -8.51 4.82 6.49
N TRP A 207 -7.76 5.51 5.66
CA TRP A 207 -6.98 6.69 6.02
C TRP A 207 -7.53 7.89 5.26
N HIS A 208 -7.80 8.97 5.95
CA HIS A 208 -8.24 10.22 5.36
C HIS A 208 -7.35 11.37 5.83
N ARG A 209 -6.69 12.05 4.89
CA ARG A 209 -5.80 13.17 5.20
C ARG A 209 -6.31 14.47 4.59
N VAL A 210 -6.51 15.45 5.44
CA VAL A 210 -6.78 16.83 5.05
C VAL A 210 -5.68 17.71 5.62
N LYS A 211 -4.96 18.41 4.75
CA LYS A 211 -3.75 19.16 5.12
C LYS A 211 -2.75 18.25 5.87
N ASN A 212 -2.45 18.56 7.14
CA ASN A 212 -1.49 17.83 7.97
C ASN A 212 -2.14 16.88 8.99
N LYS A 213 -3.46 16.69 8.92
CA LYS A 213 -4.18 15.81 9.85
C LYS A 213 -4.67 14.55 9.14
N THR A 214 -4.26 13.39 9.64
CA THR A 214 -4.72 12.09 9.16
C THR A 214 -5.65 11.46 10.19
N GLU A 215 -6.78 10.94 9.74
CA GLU A 215 -7.71 10.13 10.52
C GLU A 215 -7.66 8.70 9.98
N LYS A 216 -7.36 7.72 10.84
CA LYS A 216 -7.42 6.28 10.54
C LYS A 216 -8.67 5.68 11.15
N LYS A 217 -9.37 4.84 10.40
CA LYS A 217 -10.48 4.01 10.89
C LYS A 217 -10.32 2.58 10.44
N ASP A 218 -10.40 1.67 11.39
CA ASP A 218 -10.43 0.25 11.16
C ASP A 218 -11.84 -0.19 10.78
N ARG A 219 -11.92 -1.02 9.74
CA ARG A 219 -13.15 -1.60 9.21
C ARG A 219 -12.96 -3.08 9.01
N LYS A 220 -14.02 -3.78 8.70
CA LYS A 220 -13.99 -5.19 8.39
C LYS A 220 -14.83 -5.47 7.16
N THR A 221 -14.28 -6.25 6.22
CA THR A 221 -15.06 -6.68 5.07
C THR A 221 -16.19 -7.61 5.49
N ASP A 222 -17.32 -7.48 4.81
CA ASP A 222 -18.49 -8.35 4.97
C ASP A 222 -18.32 -9.71 4.26
N SER A 223 -19.40 -10.48 4.19
CA SER A 223 -19.44 -11.78 3.50
C SER A 223 -19.23 -11.70 1.99
N LYS A 224 -19.34 -10.52 1.39
CA LYS A 224 -19.09 -10.26 -0.04
C LYS A 224 -17.71 -9.69 -0.31
N GLY A 225 -16.89 -9.46 0.75
CA GLY A 225 -15.60 -8.79 0.66
C GLY A 225 -15.71 -7.27 0.52
N GLU A 226 -16.79 -6.66 1.00
CA GLU A 226 -17.08 -5.25 0.80
C GLU A 226 -16.95 -4.46 2.11
N ILE A 227 -16.55 -3.20 1.97
CA ILE A 227 -16.70 -2.14 2.99
C ILE A 227 -17.52 -0.99 2.43
N VAL A 228 -18.25 -0.31 3.30
CA VAL A 228 -19.02 0.89 2.95
C VAL A 228 -18.77 1.97 3.99
N PHE A 229 -18.51 3.19 3.56
CA PHE A 229 -18.29 4.32 4.45
C PHE A 229 -18.61 5.67 3.77
N PRO A 230 -18.96 6.70 4.54
CA PRO A 230 -19.15 8.04 3.99
C PRO A 230 -17.80 8.65 3.58
N VAL A 231 -17.71 9.19 2.37
CA VAL A 231 -16.52 9.88 1.88
C VAL A 231 -16.57 11.36 2.20
N ASN A 232 -15.41 11.93 2.54
CA ASN A 232 -15.20 13.38 2.57
C ASN A 232 -14.47 13.77 1.28
N THR A 233 -15.05 14.71 0.52
CA THR A 233 -14.50 15.16 -0.76
C THR A 233 -13.44 16.27 -0.63
N ASN A 234 -12.79 16.37 0.53
CA ASN A 234 -11.62 17.21 0.73
C ASN A 234 -10.41 16.33 1.04
N GLY A 235 -9.23 16.73 0.56
CA GLY A 235 -7.97 16.02 0.81
C GLY A 235 -7.87 14.70 0.08
N LYS A 236 -7.16 13.74 0.69
CA LYS A 236 -6.86 12.44 0.08
C LYS A 236 -7.19 11.26 0.98
N TRP A 237 -7.46 10.13 0.35
CA TRP A 237 -7.81 8.88 0.98
C TRP A 237 -6.84 7.76 0.62
N MET A 238 -6.69 6.83 1.54
CA MET A 238 -6.09 5.52 1.29
C MET A 238 -6.94 4.44 1.95
N ILE A 239 -7.07 3.32 1.27
CA ILE A 239 -7.53 2.05 1.83
C ILE A 239 -6.33 1.12 1.83
N SER A 240 -6.05 0.45 2.95
CA SER A 240 -4.99 -0.54 3.02
C SER A 240 -5.43 -1.80 3.75
N THR A 241 -4.80 -2.91 3.40
CA THR A 241 -5.00 -4.22 4.03
C THR A 241 -3.83 -5.14 3.75
N VAL A 242 -3.66 -6.16 4.57
CA VAL A 242 -2.69 -7.22 4.36
C VAL A 242 -3.36 -8.59 4.48
N LYS A 243 -2.91 -9.53 3.68
CA LYS A 243 -3.28 -10.94 3.75
C LYS A 243 -2.02 -11.79 3.85
N MET A 244 -1.99 -12.73 4.80
CA MET A 244 -0.86 -13.63 5.01
C MET A 244 -1.28 -15.08 4.88
N GLU A 245 -0.40 -15.88 4.28
CA GLU A 245 -0.52 -17.33 4.12
C GLU A 245 0.70 -18.03 4.69
N ARG A 246 0.51 -19.23 5.28
CA ARG A 246 1.63 -20.11 5.66
C ARG A 246 2.24 -20.72 4.40
N LEU A 247 3.54 -20.70 4.30
CA LEU A 247 4.29 -21.48 3.32
C LEU A 247 4.67 -22.82 3.94
N PHE A 248 4.38 -23.88 3.20
CA PHE A 248 4.82 -25.23 3.57
C PHE A 248 5.97 -25.61 2.64
N ASP A 249 6.94 -26.32 3.18
CA ASP A 249 8.09 -26.84 2.43
C ASP A 249 8.97 -25.76 1.75
N ASN A 250 8.98 -24.55 2.30
CA ASN A 250 9.84 -23.47 1.83
C ASN A 250 11.01 -23.27 2.83
N PRO A 251 12.28 -23.48 2.41
CA PRO A 251 13.41 -23.41 3.32
C PRO A 251 13.79 -21.98 3.74
N LEU A 252 13.36 -20.99 2.96
CA LEU A 252 13.75 -19.58 3.16
C LEU A 252 12.76 -18.80 4.00
N SER A 253 11.47 -19.11 3.90
CA SER A 253 10.41 -18.33 4.52
C SER A 253 9.28 -19.21 5.02
N ASP A 254 8.67 -18.81 6.14
CA ASP A 254 7.52 -19.48 6.75
C ASP A 254 6.19 -18.90 6.29
N TRP A 255 6.22 -17.63 5.85
CA TRP A 255 5.03 -16.84 5.55
C TRP A 255 5.16 -16.10 4.24
N GLN A 256 4.06 -15.94 3.54
CA GLN A 256 3.90 -15.03 2.42
C GLN A 256 2.81 -14.03 2.73
N SER A 257 3.14 -12.76 2.74
CA SER A 257 2.14 -11.69 2.84
C SER A 257 1.98 -10.91 1.54
N TYR A 258 0.81 -10.32 1.38
CA TYR A 258 0.42 -9.45 0.30
C TYR A 258 -0.18 -8.17 0.89
N TRP A 259 0.46 -7.05 0.60
CA TRP A 259 0.08 -5.73 1.10
C TRP A 259 -0.64 -4.97 0.01
N GLY A 260 -1.91 -4.67 0.22
CA GLY A 260 -2.75 -3.97 -0.74
C GLY A 260 -3.04 -2.53 -0.32
N SER A 261 -2.96 -1.59 -1.27
CA SER A 261 -3.43 -0.22 -1.05
C SER A 261 -4.15 0.35 -2.28
N LEU A 262 -5.05 1.31 -2.03
CA LEU A 262 -5.68 2.15 -3.04
C LEU A 262 -5.71 3.59 -2.54
N THR A 263 -5.19 4.52 -3.35
CA THR A 263 -5.24 5.96 -3.05
C THR A 263 -6.07 6.72 -4.08
N TRP A 264 -6.73 7.79 -3.64
CA TRP A 264 -7.39 8.81 -4.44
C TRP A 264 -7.48 10.12 -3.65
N GLY A 265 -7.81 11.21 -4.30
CA GLY A 265 -7.96 12.51 -3.64
C GLY A 265 -8.69 13.53 -4.50
N TYR A 266 -8.94 14.69 -3.92
CA TYR A 266 -9.79 15.74 -4.50
C TYR A 266 -9.00 17.05 -4.72
N GLU A 267 -7.69 17.01 -4.58
CA GLU A 267 -6.76 18.14 -4.76
C GLU A 267 -5.82 17.90 -5.92
#